data_d84f55e53f296e4fac517a792d69ca58
#
_entry.id   d84f55e53f296e4fac517a792d69ca58
#
_cell.length_a   1.000
_cell.length_b   1.000
_cell.length_c   1.000
_cell.angle_alpha   90.00
_cell.angle_beta   90.00
_cell.angle_gamma   90.00
#
_symmetry.space_group_name_H-M   'P 1'
#
loop_
_entity.id
_entity.type
_entity.pdbx_description
1 polymer ?
#
loop_
_entity_poly.entity_id
_entity_poly.type
_entity_poly.pdbx_seq_one_letter_code
_entity_poly.pdbx_strand_id
1 'polypeptide(L)'
;TLGEPDEKGRRKPVPLDEVETDESVAALVTTGTDKFYSNGLDLDWMGSLPESERAASGQMITDTIRLLGRLLGFPMFTVAAINGHAFAGGAMLTLAHDVRVMRTDRGFWCLPEVDLGMPFAPGMAAIVQARLTPQVAHEAVITGRRFAADEALAKAIVDAVAPETEVVRDAIALAVTQAARGRSSVGQLKRDFYDPALAIMAEGALPS
;
A
#
# COMPACT_ATOMS: atom_id res chain seq x y z
N THR A 1 -3.49 14.46 10.73
CA THR A 1 -2.76 15.73 10.55
C THR A 1 -2.14 15.70 9.17
N LEU A 2 -2.51 16.62 8.30
CA LEU A 2 -1.82 16.79 7.02
C LEU A 2 -0.56 17.59 7.32
N GLY A 3 0.62 17.06 7.01
CA GLY A 3 1.88 17.81 7.18
C GLY A 3 1.82 19.18 6.52
N GLU A 4 2.59 20.13 7.04
CA GLU A 4 2.64 21.49 6.47
C GLU A 4 3.13 21.46 5.02
N PRO A 5 2.56 22.28 4.12
CA PRO A 5 3.03 22.35 2.74
C PRO A 5 4.44 22.97 2.69
N ASP A 6 5.28 22.43 1.79
CA ASP A 6 6.56 23.05 1.43
C ASP A 6 6.33 24.30 0.54
N GLU A 7 7.42 24.99 0.17
CA GLU A 7 7.39 26.19 -0.68
C GLU A 7 6.74 25.95 -2.07
N LYS A 8 6.57 24.70 -2.48
CA LYS A 8 5.90 24.30 -3.73
C LYS A 8 4.49 23.76 -3.49
N GLY A 9 3.94 23.96 -2.28
CA GLY A 9 2.61 23.46 -1.91
C GLY A 9 2.52 21.95 -1.68
N ARG A 10 3.65 21.22 -1.69
CA ARG A 10 3.69 19.76 -1.43
C ARG A 10 3.74 19.56 0.07
N ARG A 11 2.90 18.68 0.58
CA ARG A 11 2.87 18.36 2.01
C ARG A 11 4.09 17.52 2.39
N LYS A 12 4.76 17.88 3.48
CA LYS A 12 5.83 17.04 4.03
C LYS A 12 5.23 15.71 4.49
N PRO A 13 5.89 14.57 4.19
CA PRO A 13 5.45 13.30 4.73
C PRO A 13 5.54 13.34 6.25
N VAL A 14 4.52 12.79 6.91
CA VAL A 14 4.51 12.60 8.36
C VAL A 14 5.03 11.19 8.63
N PRO A 15 6.07 10.99 9.46
CA PRO A 15 6.55 9.67 9.82
C PRO A 15 5.44 8.83 10.46
N LEU A 16 5.37 7.54 10.10
CA LEU A 16 4.36 6.64 10.66
C LEU A 16 4.45 6.51 12.18
N ASP A 17 5.65 6.63 12.76
CA ASP A 17 5.84 6.60 14.21
C ASP A 17 5.13 7.75 14.92
N GLU A 18 5.19 8.95 14.35
CA GLU A 18 4.46 10.11 14.87
C GLU A 18 2.95 9.90 14.78
N VAL A 19 2.45 9.37 13.65
CA VAL A 19 1.03 9.06 13.46
C VAL A 19 0.55 7.99 14.44
N GLU A 20 1.37 6.97 14.67
CA GLU A 20 1.04 5.85 15.54
C GLU A 20 1.03 6.24 17.01
N THR A 21 1.90 7.14 17.44
CA THR A 21 2.03 7.59 18.84
C THR A 21 1.11 8.74 19.20
N ASP A 22 0.64 9.52 18.21
CA ASP A 22 -0.28 10.64 18.46
C ASP A 22 -1.70 10.11 18.75
N GLU A 23 -2.10 10.18 20.01
CA GLU A 23 -3.43 9.72 20.45
C GLU A 23 -4.60 10.56 19.88
N SER A 24 -4.34 11.75 19.37
CA SER A 24 -5.36 12.59 18.71
C SER A 24 -5.68 12.12 17.30
N VAL A 25 -4.83 11.29 16.68
CA VAL A 25 -5.04 10.74 15.34
C VAL A 25 -5.88 9.47 15.41
N ALA A 26 -7.03 9.47 14.78
CA ALA A 26 -7.98 8.35 14.81
C ALA A 26 -8.01 7.51 13.52
N ALA A 27 -7.45 8.01 12.42
CA ALA A 27 -7.37 7.30 11.14
C ALA A 27 -6.19 7.82 10.30
N LEU A 28 -5.70 7.01 9.38
CA LEU A 28 -4.61 7.33 8.45
C LEU A 28 -5.13 7.33 7.01
N VAL A 29 -4.84 8.38 6.26
CA VAL A 29 -5.03 8.42 4.81
C VAL A 29 -3.69 8.64 4.15
N THR A 30 -3.34 7.77 3.19
CA THR A 30 -2.14 7.92 2.37
C THR A 30 -2.50 8.32 0.95
N THR A 31 -1.68 9.13 0.32
CA THR A 31 -1.81 9.50 -1.09
C THR A 31 -0.43 9.75 -1.69
N GLY A 32 -0.33 9.67 -3.00
CA GLY A 32 0.89 9.99 -3.72
C GLY A 32 0.91 11.41 -4.27
N THR A 33 1.90 11.71 -5.11
CA THR A 33 2.06 12.99 -5.79
C THR A 33 2.06 12.81 -7.31
N ASP A 34 1.61 13.81 -8.02
CA ASP A 34 1.56 13.85 -9.48
C ASP A 34 0.78 12.65 -10.08
N LYS A 35 1.43 11.89 -10.97
CA LYS A 35 0.81 10.78 -11.70
C LYS A 35 0.89 9.43 -10.98
N PHE A 36 1.58 9.34 -9.85
CA PHE A 36 1.75 8.09 -9.11
C PHE A 36 1.18 8.19 -7.71
N TYR A 37 0.52 7.13 -7.27
CA TYR A 37 0.38 6.82 -5.85
C TYR A 37 1.72 6.27 -5.33
N SER A 38 2.22 5.23 -5.99
CA SER A 38 3.57 4.69 -5.77
C SER A 38 3.96 3.77 -6.93
N ASN A 39 5.19 3.88 -7.39
CA ASN A 39 5.75 3.00 -8.44
C ASN A 39 6.48 1.77 -7.86
N GLY A 40 6.44 1.57 -6.55
CA GLY A 40 7.14 0.49 -5.85
C GLY A 40 8.59 0.86 -5.53
N LEU A 41 9.45 -0.15 -5.56
CA LEU A 41 10.88 0.00 -5.28
C LEU A 41 11.60 0.72 -6.42
N ASP A 42 12.64 1.47 -6.09
CA ASP A 42 13.51 2.13 -7.05
C ASP A 42 14.49 1.09 -7.66
N LEU A 43 14.04 0.47 -8.75
CA LEU A 43 14.81 -0.56 -9.45
C LEU A 43 16.06 0.00 -10.13
N ASP A 44 16.04 1.28 -10.54
CA ASP A 44 17.20 1.93 -11.15
C ASP A 44 18.30 2.12 -10.09
N TRP A 45 17.93 2.58 -8.90
CA TRP A 45 18.85 2.66 -7.78
C TRP A 45 19.39 1.26 -7.39
N MET A 46 18.53 0.27 -7.25
CA MET A 46 18.92 -1.11 -6.92
C MET A 46 19.90 -1.68 -7.95
N GLY A 47 19.64 -1.45 -9.25
CA GLY A 47 20.50 -1.90 -10.35
C GLY A 47 21.82 -1.15 -10.47
N SER A 48 21.90 0.07 -9.94
CA SER A 48 23.12 0.91 -9.97
C SER A 48 24.12 0.55 -8.85
N LEU A 49 23.70 -0.22 -7.85
CA LEU A 49 24.57 -0.56 -6.72
C LEU A 49 25.73 -1.48 -7.15
N PRO A 50 26.97 -1.16 -6.71
CA PRO A 50 28.09 -2.06 -6.89
C PRO A 50 27.88 -3.38 -6.14
N GLU A 51 28.61 -4.42 -6.54
CA GLU A 51 28.44 -5.76 -5.94
C GLU A 51 28.64 -5.78 -4.42
N SER A 52 29.58 -4.95 -3.93
CA SER A 52 29.84 -4.79 -2.50
C SER A 52 28.65 -4.22 -1.70
N GLU A 53 27.69 -3.59 -2.36
CA GLU A 53 26.51 -2.94 -1.74
C GLU A 53 25.18 -3.62 -2.07
N ARG A 54 25.20 -4.74 -2.81
CA ARG A 54 23.97 -5.48 -3.17
C ARG A 54 23.12 -5.92 -1.97
N ALA A 55 23.73 -6.09 -0.81
CA ALA A 55 23.01 -6.36 0.42
C ALA A 55 22.01 -5.25 0.78
N ALA A 56 22.27 -3.99 0.38
CA ALA A 56 21.33 -2.88 0.59
C ALA A 56 20.02 -3.04 -0.19
N SER A 57 20.06 -3.63 -1.39
CA SER A 57 18.85 -3.96 -2.16
C SER A 57 17.99 -5.00 -1.42
N GLY A 58 18.63 -6.03 -0.87
CA GLY A 58 17.93 -7.04 -0.04
C GLY A 58 17.31 -6.42 1.22
N GLN A 59 18.04 -5.52 1.87
CA GLN A 59 17.54 -4.80 3.04
C GLN A 59 16.33 -3.92 2.69
N MET A 60 16.35 -3.21 1.56
CA MET A 60 15.22 -2.40 1.10
C MET A 60 13.96 -3.26 0.85
N ILE A 61 14.10 -4.44 0.25
CA ILE A 61 12.99 -5.38 0.08
C ILE A 61 12.44 -5.82 1.45
N THR A 62 13.32 -6.24 2.36
CA THR A 62 12.96 -6.64 3.72
C THR A 62 12.21 -5.53 4.46
N ASP A 63 12.73 -4.30 4.42
CA ASP A 63 12.12 -3.16 5.11
C ASP A 63 10.77 -2.79 4.48
N THR A 64 10.63 -2.93 3.16
CA THR A 64 9.35 -2.74 2.47
C THR A 64 8.32 -3.78 2.93
N ILE A 65 8.69 -5.05 3.01
CA ILE A 65 7.80 -6.12 3.50
C ILE A 65 7.35 -5.83 4.94
N ARG A 66 8.26 -5.42 5.81
CA ARG A 66 7.96 -5.04 7.19
C ARG A 66 7.03 -3.82 7.27
N LEU A 67 7.25 -2.82 6.40
CA LEU A 67 6.35 -1.67 6.28
C LEU A 67 4.94 -2.08 5.87
N LEU A 68 4.80 -2.97 4.88
CA LEU A 68 3.49 -3.51 4.47
C LEU A 68 2.80 -4.22 5.64
N GLY A 69 3.53 -5.06 6.38
CA GLY A 69 3.01 -5.74 7.57
C GLY A 69 2.59 -4.77 8.67
N ARG A 70 3.41 -3.74 8.93
CA ARG A 70 3.08 -2.69 9.89
C ARG A 70 1.76 -1.98 9.53
N LEU A 71 1.56 -1.64 8.26
CA LEU A 71 0.33 -0.99 7.78
C LEU A 71 -0.87 -1.94 7.82
N LEU A 72 -0.70 -3.20 7.47
CA LEU A 72 -1.77 -4.20 7.52
C LEU A 72 -2.28 -4.39 8.96
N GLY A 73 -1.40 -4.38 9.95
CA GLY A 73 -1.72 -4.45 11.38
C GLY A 73 -1.86 -3.09 12.08
N PHE A 74 -1.92 -1.98 11.35
CA PHE A 74 -1.86 -0.63 11.91
C PHE A 74 -2.97 -0.37 12.95
N PRO A 75 -2.68 0.29 14.09
CA PRO A 75 -3.62 0.39 15.21
C PRO A 75 -4.74 1.40 15.01
N MET A 76 -5.07 1.74 13.78
CA MET A 76 -6.20 2.59 13.42
C MET A 76 -6.71 2.27 12.02
N PHE A 77 -7.86 2.83 11.64
CA PHE A 77 -8.40 2.66 10.30
C PHE A 77 -7.53 3.37 9.27
N THR A 78 -7.27 2.69 8.14
CA THR A 78 -6.36 3.19 7.11
C THR A 78 -7.03 3.22 5.75
N VAL A 79 -6.82 4.28 4.97
CA VAL A 79 -7.36 4.44 3.62
C VAL A 79 -6.25 4.82 2.64
N ALA A 80 -6.15 4.09 1.53
CA ALA A 80 -5.31 4.48 0.41
C ALA A 80 -6.13 5.34 -0.57
N ALA A 81 -5.77 6.62 -0.72
CA ALA A 81 -6.29 7.51 -1.75
C ALA A 81 -5.39 7.42 -2.98
N ILE A 82 -5.72 6.52 -3.90
CA ILE A 82 -4.91 6.17 -5.07
C ILE A 82 -5.11 7.23 -6.14
N ASN A 83 -4.30 8.29 -6.09
CA ASN A 83 -4.39 9.46 -6.98
C ASN A 83 -3.79 9.23 -8.39
N GLY A 84 -3.22 8.07 -8.66
CA GLY A 84 -2.56 7.74 -9.91
C GLY A 84 -2.11 6.28 -9.97
N HIS A 85 -1.03 6.01 -10.68
CA HIS A 85 -0.52 4.64 -10.80
C HIS A 85 -0.08 4.05 -9.45
N ALA A 86 -0.45 2.79 -9.22
CA ALA A 86 0.00 1.96 -8.10
C ALA A 86 0.60 0.67 -8.68
N PHE A 87 1.93 0.57 -8.72
CA PHE A 87 2.65 -0.54 -9.36
C PHE A 87 3.54 -1.29 -8.38
N ALA A 88 3.68 -2.60 -8.58
CA ALA A 88 4.58 -3.46 -7.81
C ALA A 88 4.38 -3.28 -6.28
N GLY A 89 5.44 -2.98 -5.54
CA GLY A 89 5.36 -2.63 -4.12
C GLY A 89 4.38 -1.51 -3.80
N GLY A 90 4.13 -0.57 -4.73
CA GLY A 90 3.11 0.47 -4.60
C GLY A 90 1.68 -0.09 -4.65
N ALA A 91 1.42 -1.09 -5.50
CA ALA A 91 0.16 -1.81 -5.53
C ALA A 91 -0.04 -2.61 -4.23
N MET A 92 1.00 -3.30 -3.75
CA MET A 92 0.98 -4.02 -2.47
C MET A 92 0.76 -3.06 -1.29
N LEU A 93 1.32 -1.85 -1.34
CA LEU A 93 1.10 -0.82 -0.33
C LEU A 93 -0.39 -0.46 -0.22
N THR A 94 -1.11 -0.37 -1.35
CA THR A 94 -2.56 -0.15 -1.32
C THR A 94 -3.31 -1.28 -0.64
N LEU A 95 -2.89 -2.53 -0.84
CA LEU A 95 -3.49 -3.72 -0.22
C LEU A 95 -3.30 -3.75 1.31
N ALA A 96 -2.25 -3.11 1.83
CA ALA A 96 -2.02 -3.01 3.27
C ALA A 96 -3.01 -2.08 3.99
N HIS A 97 -3.80 -1.29 3.27
CA HIS A 97 -4.84 -0.42 3.82
C HIS A 97 -6.18 -1.15 3.96
N ASP A 98 -7.01 -0.68 4.88
CA ASP A 98 -8.35 -1.24 5.10
C ASP A 98 -9.25 -0.98 3.90
N VAL A 99 -9.21 0.24 3.37
CA VAL A 99 -10.00 0.69 2.21
C VAL A 99 -9.11 1.37 1.18
N ARG A 100 -9.45 1.21 -0.10
CA ARG A 100 -8.78 1.79 -1.26
C ARG A 100 -9.80 2.57 -2.09
N VAL A 101 -9.53 3.85 -2.28
CA VAL A 101 -10.29 4.73 -3.19
C VAL A 101 -9.41 5.07 -4.37
N MET A 102 -9.79 4.69 -5.58
CA MET A 102 -8.96 4.88 -6.77
C MET A 102 -9.52 5.95 -7.68
N ARG A 103 -8.63 6.75 -8.26
CA ARG A 103 -8.95 7.77 -9.24
C ARG A 103 -9.43 7.15 -10.56
N THR A 104 -10.56 7.67 -11.13
CA THR A 104 -11.21 7.10 -12.33
C THR A 104 -10.57 7.49 -13.64
N ASP A 105 -10.10 8.73 -13.76
CA ASP A 105 -9.70 9.34 -15.04
C ASP A 105 -8.23 9.10 -15.39
N ARG A 106 -7.43 8.51 -14.47
CA ARG A 106 -6.02 8.26 -14.68
C ARG A 106 -5.45 7.21 -13.71
N GLY A 107 -4.50 6.46 -14.21
CA GLY A 107 -3.74 5.49 -13.42
C GLY A 107 -4.22 4.06 -13.61
N PHE A 108 -3.35 3.15 -13.21
CA PHE A 108 -3.60 1.72 -13.21
C PHE A 108 -3.08 1.13 -11.90
N TRP A 109 -3.75 0.09 -11.43
CA TRP A 109 -3.24 -0.81 -10.41
C TRP A 109 -2.64 -2.05 -11.10
N CYS A 110 -1.44 -2.50 -10.69
CA CYS A 110 -0.74 -3.57 -11.39
C CYS A 110 0.33 -4.23 -10.50
N LEU A 111 0.48 -5.55 -10.64
CA LEU A 111 1.59 -6.35 -10.10
C LEU A 111 2.43 -6.85 -11.29
N PRO A 112 3.42 -6.08 -11.77
CA PRO A 112 4.15 -6.35 -13.00
C PRO A 112 5.35 -7.29 -12.83
N GLU A 113 5.50 -7.95 -11.69
CA GLU A 113 6.67 -8.74 -11.33
C GLU A 113 6.96 -9.85 -12.34
N VAL A 114 5.91 -10.45 -12.95
CA VAL A 114 6.07 -11.44 -14.02
C VAL A 114 6.76 -10.88 -15.26
N ASP A 115 6.44 -9.64 -15.63
CA ASP A 115 7.04 -8.95 -16.78
C ASP A 115 8.49 -8.53 -16.48
N LEU A 116 8.79 -8.28 -15.21
CA LEU A 116 10.13 -7.91 -14.72
C LEU A 116 11.02 -9.14 -14.44
N GLY A 117 10.47 -10.36 -14.53
CA GLY A 117 11.19 -11.57 -14.16
C GLY A 117 11.57 -11.62 -12.67
N MET A 118 10.82 -10.95 -11.81
CA MET A 118 11.10 -10.85 -10.38
C MET A 118 10.18 -11.80 -9.59
N PRO A 119 10.75 -12.75 -8.82
CA PRO A 119 9.94 -13.60 -7.95
C PRO A 119 9.40 -12.79 -6.76
N PHE A 120 8.25 -13.22 -6.23
CA PHE A 120 7.74 -12.67 -4.98
C PHE A 120 8.55 -13.19 -3.79
N ALA A 121 8.89 -12.30 -2.88
CA ALA A 121 9.26 -12.69 -1.53
C ALA A 121 8.01 -13.25 -0.78
N PRO A 122 8.19 -14.13 0.21
CA PRO A 122 7.06 -14.72 0.95
C PRO A 122 6.08 -13.68 1.49
N GLY A 123 6.57 -12.56 2.05
CA GLY A 123 5.73 -11.49 2.56
C GLY A 123 4.93 -10.74 1.49
N MET A 124 5.44 -10.64 0.25
CA MET A 124 4.72 -10.09 -0.89
C MET A 124 3.56 -11.00 -1.30
N ALA A 125 3.80 -12.31 -1.36
CA ALA A 125 2.74 -13.28 -1.62
C ALA A 125 1.68 -13.25 -0.52
N ALA A 126 2.09 -13.16 0.74
CA ALA A 126 1.19 -13.13 1.89
C ALA A 126 0.20 -11.96 1.84
N ILE A 127 0.65 -10.73 1.55
CA ILE A 127 -0.26 -9.57 1.46
C ILE A 127 -1.25 -9.70 0.31
N VAL A 128 -0.80 -10.17 -0.86
CA VAL A 128 -1.67 -10.37 -2.03
C VAL A 128 -2.74 -11.41 -1.74
N GLN A 129 -2.36 -12.55 -1.16
CA GLN A 129 -3.30 -13.62 -0.80
C GLN A 129 -4.25 -13.23 0.33
N ALA A 130 -3.81 -12.42 1.29
CA ALA A 130 -4.64 -11.97 2.39
C ALA A 130 -5.71 -10.93 1.96
N ARG A 131 -5.48 -10.21 0.86
CA ARG A 131 -6.28 -9.03 0.50
C ARG A 131 -7.07 -9.16 -0.80
N LEU A 132 -6.73 -10.11 -1.65
CA LEU A 132 -7.45 -10.37 -2.91
C LEU A 132 -8.10 -11.75 -2.88
N THR A 133 -9.18 -11.92 -3.63
CA THR A 133 -9.72 -13.26 -3.85
C THR A 133 -8.69 -14.13 -4.60
N PRO A 134 -8.67 -15.44 -4.39
CA PRO A 134 -7.69 -16.32 -5.05
C PRO A 134 -7.66 -16.16 -6.58
N GLN A 135 -8.84 -15.97 -7.19
CA GLN A 135 -8.94 -15.78 -8.63
C GLN A 135 -8.32 -14.48 -9.11
N VAL A 136 -8.57 -13.37 -8.40
CA VAL A 136 -8.02 -12.05 -8.73
C VAL A 136 -6.53 -12.00 -8.44
N ALA A 137 -6.09 -12.59 -7.34
CA ALA A 137 -4.67 -12.70 -7.00
C ALA A 137 -3.90 -13.45 -8.10
N HIS A 138 -4.42 -14.62 -8.54
CA HIS A 138 -3.83 -15.38 -9.64
C HIS A 138 -3.75 -14.56 -10.93
N GLU A 139 -4.86 -13.95 -11.35
CA GLU A 139 -4.89 -13.13 -12.56
C GLU A 139 -3.87 -11.99 -12.49
N ALA A 140 -3.86 -11.22 -11.38
CA ALA A 140 -2.97 -10.08 -11.21
C ALA A 140 -1.49 -10.46 -11.26
N VAL A 141 -1.11 -11.52 -10.54
CA VAL A 141 0.29 -11.95 -10.40
C VAL A 141 0.82 -12.63 -11.66
N ILE A 142 0.00 -13.51 -12.28
CA ILE A 142 0.47 -14.33 -13.39
C ILE A 142 0.41 -13.60 -14.73
N THR A 143 -0.47 -12.62 -14.87
CA THR A 143 -0.61 -11.89 -16.14
C THR A 143 0.08 -10.52 -16.14
N GLY A 144 0.44 -9.96 -14.98
CA GLY A 144 1.02 -8.61 -14.87
C GLY A 144 0.12 -7.50 -15.43
N ARG A 145 -1.18 -7.80 -15.68
CA ARG A 145 -2.05 -6.84 -16.35
C ARG A 145 -2.33 -5.61 -15.51
N ARG A 146 -2.62 -4.53 -16.21
CA ARG A 146 -3.00 -3.25 -15.62
C ARG A 146 -4.51 -3.16 -15.49
N PHE A 147 -5.00 -2.91 -14.28
CA PHE A 147 -6.41 -2.71 -13.98
C PHE A 147 -6.71 -1.21 -13.91
N ALA A 148 -7.60 -0.72 -14.76
CA ALA A 148 -8.17 0.62 -14.62
C ALA A 148 -9.16 0.67 -13.45
N ALA A 149 -9.54 1.86 -13.01
CA ALA A 149 -10.33 2.04 -11.79
C ALA A 149 -11.65 1.26 -11.78
N ASP A 150 -12.44 1.31 -12.85
CA ASP A 150 -13.72 0.61 -12.94
C ASP A 150 -13.54 -0.90 -12.89
N GLU A 151 -12.50 -1.41 -13.54
CA GLU A 151 -12.19 -2.83 -13.54
C GLU A 151 -11.64 -3.29 -12.17
N ALA A 152 -10.80 -2.47 -11.55
CA ALA A 152 -10.31 -2.72 -10.21
C ALA A 152 -11.44 -2.75 -9.17
N LEU A 153 -12.45 -1.87 -9.33
CA LEU A 153 -13.66 -1.88 -8.51
C LEU A 153 -14.49 -3.15 -8.74
N ALA A 154 -14.75 -3.49 -10.01
CA ALA A 154 -15.54 -4.68 -10.35
C ALA A 154 -14.92 -5.98 -9.83
N LYS A 155 -13.59 -6.03 -9.71
CA LYS A 155 -12.83 -7.18 -9.18
C LYS A 155 -12.54 -7.08 -7.67
N ALA A 156 -13.06 -6.08 -6.98
CA ALA A 156 -12.79 -5.81 -5.56
C ALA A 156 -11.28 -5.66 -5.23
N ILE A 157 -10.48 -5.22 -6.20
CA ILE A 157 -9.10 -4.77 -5.97
C ILE A 157 -9.12 -3.44 -5.21
N VAL A 158 -10.08 -2.56 -5.53
CA VAL A 158 -10.35 -1.33 -4.78
C VAL A 158 -11.80 -1.32 -4.31
N ASP A 159 -12.10 -0.50 -3.31
CA ASP A 159 -13.39 -0.48 -2.60
C ASP A 159 -14.31 0.64 -3.10
N ALA A 160 -13.72 1.70 -3.67
CA ALA A 160 -14.44 2.83 -4.26
C ALA A 160 -13.60 3.49 -5.36
N VAL A 161 -14.28 4.29 -6.20
CA VAL A 161 -13.63 5.10 -7.24
C VAL A 161 -14.16 6.52 -7.20
N ALA A 162 -13.31 7.50 -7.54
CA ALA A 162 -13.66 8.92 -7.55
C ALA A 162 -12.83 9.67 -8.59
N PRO A 163 -13.31 10.81 -9.13
CA PRO A 163 -12.50 11.67 -10.00
C PRO A 163 -11.31 12.28 -9.23
N GLU A 164 -10.30 12.79 -9.96
CA GLU A 164 -9.07 13.36 -9.40
C GLU A 164 -9.33 14.36 -8.25
N THR A 165 -10.28 15.27 -8.46
CA THR A 165 -10.59 16.34 -7.50
C THR A 165 -11.22 15.83 -6.22
N GLU A 166 -11.66 14.58 -6.17
CA GLU A 166 -12.47 14.01 -5.10
C GLU A 166 -11.80 12.85 -4.38
N VAL A 167 -10.88 12.14 -5.03
CA VAL A 167 -10.29 10.90 -4.49
C VAL A 167 -9.74 11.06 -3.06
N VAL A 168 -9.02 12.13 -2.78
CA VAL A 168 -8.47 12.40 -1.43
C VAL A 168 -9.56 12.83 -0.46
N ARG A 169 -10.49 13.67 -0.92
CA ARG A 169 -11.63 14.12 -0.10
C ARG A 169 -12.50 12.94 0.34
N ASP A 170 -12.81 12.05 -0.59
CA ASP A 170 -13.68 10.90 -0.34
C ASP A 170 -12.98 9.86 0.56
N ALA A 171 -11.67 9.66 0.36
CA ALA A 171 -10.87 8.85 1.27
C ALA A 171 -10.85 9.41 2.71
N ILE A 172 -10.72 10.73 2.87
CA ILE A 172 -10.81 11.39 4.19
C ILE A 172 -12.21 11.22 4.78
N ALA A 173 -13.27 11.42 4.00
CA ALA A 173 -14.63 11.25 4.47
C ALA A 173 -14.88 9.82 4.98
N LEU A 174 -14.41 8.80 4.25
CA LEU A 174 -14.47 7.41 4.69
C LEU A 174 -13.66 7.18 5.99
N ALA A 175 -12.46 7.73 6.08
CA ALA A 175 -11.64 7.62 7.29
C ALA A 175 -12.34 8.23 8.50
N VAL A 176 -12.96 9.40 8.36
CA VAL A 176 -13.70 10.09 9.42
C VAL A 176 -14.89 9.26 9.90
N THR A 177 -15.64 8.60 9.00
CA THR A 177 -16.76 7.75 9.40
C THR A 177 -16.35 6.55 10.27
N GLN A 178 -15.11 6.10 10.15
CA GLN A 178 -14.55 4.98 10.91
C GLN A 178 -13.77 5.40 12.16
N ALA A 179 -13.42 6.67 12.28
CA ALA A 179 -12.60 7.21 13.36
C ALA A 179 -13.21 6.98 14.77
N ALA A 180 -14.54 6.88 14.87
CA ALA A 180 -15.24 6.59 16.13
C ALA A 180 -15.03 5.16 16.66
N ARG A 181 -14.44 4.27 15.84
CA ARG A 181 -14.21 2.86 16.19
C ARG A 181 -12.89 2.70 16.95
N GLY A 182 -12.69 3.09 18.09
CA GLY A 182 -11.51 2.99 18.94
C GLY A 182 -10.27 2.28 18.37
N ARG A 183 -9.14 2.98 18.36
CA ARG A 183 -7.85 2.51 17.80
C ARG A 183 -7.44 1.12 18.29
N SER A 184 -7.56 0.90 19.61
CA SER A 184 -7.15 -0.37 20.24
C SER A 184 -7.91 -1.56 19.68
N SER A 185 -9.25 -1.44 19.55
CA SER A 185 -10.09 -2.52 19.01
C SER A 185 -9.81 -2.79 17.53
N VAL A 186 -9.64 -1.74 16.72
CA VAL A 186 -9.30 -1.89 15.29
C VAL A 186 -7.95 -2.57 15.14
N GLY A 187 -6.93 -2.10 15.87
CA GLY A 187 -5.60 -2.69 15.79
C GLY A 187 -5.54 -4.13 16.26
N GLN A 188 -6.27 -4.48 17.33
CA GLN A 188 -6.31 -5.86 17.82
C GLN A 188 -6.98 -6.79 16.80
N LEU A 189 -8.16 -6.40 16.28
CA LEU A 189 -8.86 -7.20 15.28
C LEU A 189 -8.05 -7.42 14.02
N LYS A 190 -7.32 -6.41 13.54
CA LYS A 190 -6.42 -6.56 12.39
C LYS A 190 -5.30 -7.56 12.66
N ARG A 191 -4.64 -7.45 13.81
CA ARG A 191 -3.57 -8.39 14.18
C ARG A 191 -4.09 -9.82 14.28
N ASP A 192 -5.23 -10.03 14.94
CA ASP A 192 -5.81 -11.35 15.08
C ASP A 192 -6.26 -11.94 13.74
N PHE A 193 -6.88 -11.12 12.88
CA PHE A 193 -7.42 -11.56 11.59
C PHE A 193 -6.31 -11.84 10.57
N TYR A 194 -5.24 -11.05 10.57
CA TYR A 194 -4.12 -11.18 9.63
C TYR A 194 -2.89 -11.86 10.23
N ASP A 195 -2.99 -12.48 11.40
CA ASP A 195 -1.86 -13.11 12.12
C ASP A 195 -0.96 -13.96 11.21
N PRO A 196 -1.46 -14.89 10.37
CA PRO A 196 -0.61 -15.70 9.51
C PRO A 196 0.21 -14.88 8.49
N ALA A 197 -0.40 -13.85 7.91
CA ALA A 197 0.28 -12.98 6.96
C ALA A 197 1.30 -12.07 7.67
N LEU A 198 0.93 -11.52 8.83
CA LEU A 198 1.80 -10.66 9.64
C LEU A 198 3.04 -11.41 10.13
N ALA A 199 2.89 -12.67 10.54
CA ALA A 199 4.02 -13.52 10.94
C ALA A 199 5.04 -13.68 9.80
N ILE A 200 4.57 -14.03 8.58
CA ILE A 200 5.44 -14.15 7.40
C ILE A 200 6.12 -12.82 7.06
N MET A 201 5.38 -11.71 7.15
CA MET A 201 5.90 -10.39 6.80
C MET A 201 6.91 -9.87 7.84
N ALA A 202 6.77 -10.25 9.12
CA ALA A 202 7.71 -9.89 10.17
C ALA A 202 9.09 -10.54 9.97
N GLU A 203 9.15 -11.75 9.42
CA GLU A 203 10.41 -12.41 9.07
C GLU A 203 11.19 -11.61 8.02
N GLY A 204 10.49 -10.98 7.08
CA GLY A 204 11.11 -10.20 6.00
C GLY A 204 11.99 -11.03 5.08
N ALA A 205 11.67 -12.33 4.92
CA ALA A 205 12.46 -13.24 4.10
C ALA A 205 12.50 -12.78 2.63
N LEU A 206 13.69 -12.87 2.04
CA LEU A 206 13.91 -12.58 0.63
C LEU A 206 13.41 -13.72 -0.27
N PRO A 207 13.19 -13.47 -1.58
CA PRO A 207 12.86 -14.53 -2.52
C PRO A 207 13.98 -15.56 -2.57
N SER A 208 13.61 -16.84 -2.72
CA SER A 208 14.53 -17.95 -2.92
C SER A 208 15.11 -17.98 -4.34
#